data_277937247c446cfff56977c0e610779f
#
_entry.id   277937247c446cfff56977c0e610779f
#
_cell.length_a   1.000
_cell.length_b   1.000
_cell.length_c   1.000
_cell.angle_alpha   90.00
_cell.angle_beta   90.00
_cell.angle_gamma   90.00
#
_symmetry.space_group_name_H-M   'P 1'
#
loop_
_entity.id
_entity.type
_entity.pdbx_description
1 polymer ?
#
loop_
_entity_poly.entity_id
_entity_poly.type
_entity_poly.pdbx_seq_one_letter_code
_entity_poly.pdbx_strand_id
1 'polypeptide(L)'
;MVDNGSTDATQDELRRIAAASGVTITIVMEGRPGLAFARNAGMQRARGRVLVFIDDDCEVGRPYLGDLQRHYAKGDRVVRGGRVELGNPGDLPFTVKRSPVPEVFTPGVHPGGFVLGCNMTMQSEVAARIGRFDERFGAGAPLQSAEDTDYLVRAYALGIPVEYVPDMTVYHHHGRRERAEIERLHRSYSLGNGALCLKHLVKAPWLVKHFFWTVRSAMAETLFGPRFDPDLQLSHWPIVLMNLTGAARFARLWLAGRAMPTELPEVGEAVSRLERGP
;
A
#
# COMPACT_ATOMS: atom_id res chain seq x y z
N MET A 1 2.73 11.01 13.12
CA MET A 1 3.85 10.12 12.78
C MET A 1 3.71 8.84 13.59
N VAL A 2 3.99 7.67 13.03
CA VAL A 2 3.90 6.39 13.75
C VAL A 2 5.29 5.76 13.77
N ASP A 3 5.80 5.50 14.96
CA ASP A 3 7.00 4.70 15.18
C ASP A 3 6.58 3.22 15.38
N ASN A 4 7.03 2.35 14.48
CA ASN A 4 6.69 0.92 14.50
C ASN A 4 7.81 0.09 15.15
N GLY A 5 8.11 0.41 16.40
CA GLY A 5 9.05 -0.33 17.23
C GLY A 5 10.53 -0.11 16.90
N SER A 6 10.91 1.12 16.53
CA SER A 6 12.32 1.48 16.33
C SER A 6 13.14 1.27 17.60
N THR A 7 14.36 0.76 17.44
CA THR A 7 15.28 0.44 18.53
C THR A 7 16.52 1.36 18.56
N ASP A 8 16.54 2.34 17.69
CA ASP A 8 17.60 3.34 17.54
C ASP A 8 17.15 4.72 18.09
N ALA A 9 17.82 5.80 17.68
CA ALA A 9 17.50 7.17 18.09
C ALA A 9 16.25 7.76 17.43
N THR A 10 15.47 7.00 16.65
CA THR A 10 14.28 7.46 15.91
C THR A 10 13.29 8.19 16.81
N GLN A 11 13.02 7.68 18.00
CA GLN A 11 12.06 8.31 18.94
C GLN A 11 12.50 9.69 19.41
N ASP A 12 13.79 9.87 19.70
CA ASP A 12 14.33 11.15 20.13
C ASP A 12 14.31 12.16 18.97
N GLU A 13 14.61 11.70 17.77
CA GLU A 13 14.53 12.53 16.57
C GLU A 13 13.08 12.95 16.26
N LEU A 14 12.11 12.05 16.37
CA LEU A 14 10.69 12.38 16.22
C LEU A 14 10.23 13.44 17.23
N ARG A 15 10.65 13.33 18.50
CA ARG A 15 10.35 14.35 19.53
C ARG A 15 11.00 15.69 19.20
N ARG A 16 12.25 15.68 18.74
CA ARG A 16 12.96 16.87 18.32
C ARG A 16 12.26 17.57 17.14
N ILE A 17 11.86 16.82 16.13
CA ILE A 17 11.11 17.32 14.97
C ILE A 17 9.76 17.90 15.42
N ALA A 18 9.03 17.18 16.26
CA ALA A 18 7.74 17.63 16.75
C ALA A 18 7.84 18.94 17.55
N ALA A 19 8.88 19.09 18.38
CA ALA A 19 9.11 20.30 19.16
C ALA A 19 9.53 21.49 18.30
N ALA A 20 10.27 21.27 17.21
CA ALA A 20 10.72 22.32 16.30
C ALA A 20 9.70 22.68 15.21
N SER A 21 8.65 21.87 15.04
CA SER A 21 7.67 22.05 13.97
C SER A 21 6.69 23.20 14.28
N GLY A 22 6.36 23.97 13.24
CA GLY A 22 5.26 24.95 13.28
C GLY A 22 3.85 24.36 13.13
N VAL A 23 3.74 23.01 12.96
CA VAL A 23 2.46 22.30 12.85
C VAL A 23 2.33 21.27 13.96
N THR A 24 1.09 20.90 14.30
CA THR A 24 0.84 19.87 15.30
C THR A 24 1.27 18.51 14.80
N ILE A 25 2.25 17.90 15.47
CA ILE A 25 2.71 16.53 15.20
C ILE A 25 2.32 15.64 16.38
N THR A 26 1.55 14.59 16.10
CA THR A 26 1.25 13.54 17.07
C THR A 26 2.15 12.34 16.80
N ILE A 27 2.92 11.91 17.78
CA ILE A 27 3.75 10.70 17.71
C ILE A 27 2.95 9.55 18.31
N VAL A 28 2.85 8.46 17.57
CA VAL A 28 2.15 7.23 17.97
C VAL A 28 3.16 6.09 18.01
N MET A 29 3.17 5.35 19.11
CA MET A 29 4.02 4.17 19.28
C MET A 29 3.18 2.93 18.97
N GLU A 30 3.60 2.12 17.99
CA GLU A 30 3.02 0.81 17.69
C GLU A 30 4.10 -0.27 17.84
N GLY A 31 4.03 -1.01 18.92
CA GLY A 31 5.05 -2.02 19.27
C GLY A 31 4.95 -3.33 18.50
N ARG A 32 3.84 -3.58 17.78
CA ARG A 32 3.69 -4.78 16.95
C ARG A 32 4.34 -4.53 15.58
N PRO A 33 5.34 -5.34 15.20
CA PRO A 33 6.03 -5.14 13.93
C PRO A 33 5.09 -5.36 12.75
N GLY A 34 5.14 -4.44 11.77
CA GLY A 34 4.41 -4.54 10.51
C GLY A 34 3.76 -3.24 10.06
N LEU A 35 3.94 -2.93 8.78
CA LEU A 35 3.47 -1.69 8.16
C LEU A 35 1.95 -1.50 8.28
N ALA A 36 1.17 -2.57 8.16
CA ALA A 36 -0.28 -2.51 8.32
C ALA A 36 -0.69 -2.15 9.76
N PHE A 37 0.04 -2.62 10.79
CA PHE A 37 -0.16 -2.20 12.18
C PHE A 37 0.09 -0.70 12.34
N ALA A 38 1.21 -0.21 11.78
CA ALA A 38 1.57 1.21 11.84
C ALA A 38 0.49 2.08 11.14
N ARG A 39 0.07 1.71 9.93
CA ARG A 39 -1.00 2.45 9.22
C ARG A 39 -2.31 2.44 9.98
N ASN A 40 -2.71 1.32 10.56
CA ASN A 40 -3.91 1.22 11.40
C ASN A 40 -3.83 2.10 12.65
N ALA A 41 -2.66 2.13 13.33
CA ALA A 41 -2.45 3.00 14.49
C ALA A 41 -2.52 4.48 14.10
N GLY A 42 -1.95 4.86 12.95
CA GLY A 42 -2.04 6.20 12.39
C GLY A 42 -3.48 6.59 12.07
N MET A 43 -4.24 5.72 11.41
CA MET A 43 -5.66 5.95 11.07
C MET A 43 -6.52 6.21 12.32
N GLN A 44 -6.29 5.47 13.41
CA GLN A 44 -7.03 5.65 14.66
C GLN A 44 -6.78 7.02 15.33
N ARG A 45 -5.66 7.65 15.05
CA ARG A 45 -5.26 8.95 15.63
C ARG A 45 -5.51 10.12 14.69
N ALA A 46 -5.67 9.85 13.41
CA ALA A 46 -5.92 10.87 12.40
C ALA A 46 -7.27 11.58 12.66
N ARG A 47 -7.26 12.91 12.52
CA ARG A 47 -8.43 13.79 12.73
C ARG A 47 -8.79 14.58 11.48
N GLY A 48 -7.96 14.52 10.45
CA GLY A 48 -8.15 15.24 9.21
C GLY A 48 -9.32 14.66 8.39
N ARG A 49 -9.99 15.52 7.64
CA ARG A 49 -11.02 15.10 6.67
C ARG A 49 -10.45 14.23 5.55
N VAL A 50 -9.21 14.47 5.16
CA VAL A 50 -8.48 13.68 4.16
C VAL A 50 -7.30 13.02 4.86
N LEU A 51 -7.17 11.71 4.69
CA LEU A 51 -6.02 10.93 5.11
C LEU A 51 -5.01 10.87 3.97
N VAL A 52 -3.75 11.06 4.30
CA VAL A 52 -2.61 10.96 3.38
C VAL A 52 -1.61 9.99 4.00
N PHE A 53 -1.30 8.91 3.27
CA PHE A 53 -0.29 7.95 3.68
C PHE A 53 1.02 8.27 2.96
N ILE A 54 2.06 8.52 3.74
CA ILE A 54 3.42 8.79 3.26
C ILE A 54 4.37 7.93 4.09
N ASP A 55 5.30 7.25 3.43
CA ASP A 55 6.34 6.48 4.10
C ASP A 55 7.49 7.43 4.52
N ASP A 56 8.32 7.03 5.48
CA ASP A 56 9.35 7.87 6.10
C ASP A 56 10.57 8.15 5.19
N ASP A 57 10.69 7.37 4.12
CA ASP A 57 11.67 7.54 3.04
C ASP A 57 11.10 8.32 1.82
N CYS A 58 10.00 9.05 2.02
CA CYS A 58 9.31 9.78 0.97
C CYS A 58 9.25 11.28 1.23
N GLU A 59 9.45 12.07 0.16
CA GLU A 59 9.33 13.52 0.15
C GLU A 59 8.21 13.95 -0.79
N VAL A 60 7.30 14.83 -0.31
CA VAL A 60 6.22 15.36 -1.14
C VAL A 60 6.71 16.52 -2.02
N GLY A 61 6.25 16.55 -3.26
CA GLY A 61 6.53 17.66 -4.18
C GLY A 61 5.94 18.99 -3.66
N ARG A 62 6.57 20.11 -4.01
CA ARG A 62 6.12 21.45 -3.54
C ARG A 62 4.63 21.75 -3.77
N PRO A 63 4.00 21.40 -4.93
CA PRO A 63 2.58 21.69 -5.17
C PRO A 63 1.63 20.71 -4.47
N TYR A 64 2.13 19.63 -3.85
CA TYR A 64 1.36 18.49 -3.37
C TYR A 64 0.11 18.86 -2.53
N LEU A 65 0.27 19.75 -1.56
CA LEU A 65 -0.87 20.14 -0.70
C LEU A 65 -1.94 20.93 -1.47
N GLY A 66 -1.53 21.78 -2.42
CA GLY A 66 -2.45 22.50 -3.29
C GLY A 66 -3.20 21.55 -4.23
N ASP A 67 -2.50 20.54 -4.77
CA ASP A 67 -3.07 19.51 -5.62
C ASP A 67 -4.06 18.65 -4.84
N LEU A 68 -3.68 18.21 -3.65
CA LEU A 68 -4.55 17.48 -2.73
C LEU A 68 -5.85 18.26 -2.43
N GLN A 69 -5.73 19.55 -2.12
CA GLN A 69 -6.89 20.41 -1.87
C GLN A 69 -7.82 20.48 -3.09
N ARG A 70 -7.28 20.65 -4.30
CA ARG A 70 -8.07 20.68 -5.54
C ARG A 70 -8.79 19.35 -5.78
N HIS A 71 -8.10 18.23 -5.60
CA HIS A 71 -8.66 16.89 -5.82
C HIS A 71 -9.77 16.52 -4.84
N TYR A 72 -9.77 17.09 -3.63
CA TYR A 72 -10.79 16.79 -2.60
C TYR A 72 -11.76 17.95 -2.35
N ALA A 73 -11.69 19.03 -3.13
CA ALA A 73 -12.56 20.21 -2.96
C ALA A 73 -14.06 19.89 -3.11
N LYS A 74 -14.40 18.97 -4.02
CA LYS A 74 -15.79 18.57 -4.30
C LYS A 74 -16.32 17.48 -3.36
N GLY A 75 -15.53 16.99 -2.43
CA GLY A 75 -15.95 15.94 -1.51
C GLY A 75 -16.04 14.54 -2.14
N ASP A 76 -15.19 14.26 -3.13
CA ASP A 76 -15.23 12.99 -3.87
C ASP A 76 -14.89 11.79 -2.98
N ARG A 77 -15.78 10.79 -2.99
CA ARG A 77 -15.60 9.53 -2.24
C ARG A 77 -14.77 8.55 -3.05
N VAL A 78 -13.47 8.69 -3.00
CA VAL A 78 -12.51 8.01 -3.85
C VAL A 78 -11.23 7.68 -3.08
N VAL A 79 -10.53 6.63 -3.47
CA VAL A 79 -9.12 6.40 -3.10
C VAL A 79 -8.26 6.92 -4.24
N ARG A 80 -7.33 7.85 -3.96
CA ARG A 80 -6.42 8.40 -4.95
C ARG A 80 -4.98 8.10 -4.60
N GLY A 81 -4.18 7.80 -5.63
CA GLY A 81 -2.74 7.79 -5.56
C GLY A 81 -2.14 8.77 -6.55
N GLY A 82 -0.98 9.28 -6.21
CA GLY A 82 -0.24 10.19 -7.06
C GLY A 82 0.97 9.54 -7.73
N ARG A 83 1.71 10.36 -8.46
CA ARG A 83 2.98 9.99 -9.06
C ARG A 83 4.00 9.65 -7.97
N VAL A 84 4.79 8.61 -8.21
CA VAL A 84 5.95 8.26 -7.38
C VAL A 84 7.18 8.22 -8.27
N GLU A 85 8.09 9.15 -8.00
CA GLU A 85 9.38 9.30 -8.67
C GLU A 85 10.50 8.77 -7.78
N LEU A 86 11.67 8.51 -8.37
CA LEU A 86 12.89 8.27 -7.58
C LEU A 86 13.30 9.57 -6.88
N GLY A 87 13.53 9.51 -5.57
CA GLY A 87 14.12 10.59 -4.80
C GLY A 87 15.63 10.72 -5.07
N ASN A 88 16.30 9.60 -5.38
CA ASN A 88 17.70 9.57 -5.80
C ASN A 88 17.82 8.96 -7.20
N PRO A 89 18.35 9.69 -8.19
CA PRO A 89 18.54 9.16 -9.55
C PRO A 89 19.48 7.94 -9.64
N GLY A 90 20.31 7.70 -8.62
CA GLY A 90 21.21 6.54 -8.56
C GLY A 90 20.52 5.26 -8.09
N ASP A 91 19.28 5.33 -7.65
CA ASP A 91 18.51 4.16 -7.23
C ASP A 91 17.88 3.45 -8.45
N LEU A 92 17.70 2.15 -8.37
CA LEU A 92 17.08 1.38 -9.44
C LEU A 92 15.58 1.74 -9.57
N PRO A 93 15.03 1.85 -10.80
CA PRO A 93 13.66 2.31 -11.06
C PRO A 93 12.64 1.23 -10.71
N PHE A 94 12.50 0.94 -9.43
CA PHE A 94 11.53 0.01 -8.87
C PHE A 94 10.64 0.71 -7.85
N THR A 95 9.39 0.27 -7.68
CA THR A 95 8.39 0.96 -6.83
C THR A 95 8.13 2.41 -7.24
N VAL A 96 8.07 2.66 -8.55
CA VAL A 96 7.74 3.96 -9.14
C VAL A 96 6.46 3.89 -9.98
N LYS A 97 5.73 5.01 -10.05
CA LYS A 97 4.55 5.17 -10.92
C LYS A 97 4.66 6.53 -11.61
N ARG A 98 5.00 6.50 -12.90
CA ARG A 98 5.39 7.71 -13.67
C ARG A 98 4.44 8.07 -14.81
N SER A 99 3.29 7.39 -14.92
CA SER A 99 2.32 7.70 -15.97
C SER A 99 2.02 9.21 -15.99
N PRO A 100 2.08 9.89 -17.14
CA PRO A 100 1.77 11.30 -17.24
C PRO A 100 0.27 11.59 -17.30
N VAL A 101 -0.56 10.56 -17.42
CA VAL A 101 -2.01 10.68 -17.59
C VAL A 101 -2.75 10.15 -16.37
N PRO A 102 -3.89 10.76 -16.00
CA PRO A 102 -4.77 10.21 -14.98
C PRO A 102 -5.35 8.87 -15.43
N GLU A 103 -5.54 7.96 -14.47
CA GLU A 103 -6.07 6.62 -14.73
C GLU A 103 -7.16 6.30 -13.70
N VAL A 104 -8.16 5.54 -14.11
CA VAL A 104 -9.16 4.96 -13.20
C VAL A 104 -8.98 3.44 -13.20
N PHE A 105 -8.92 2.87 -12.00
CA PHE A 105 -8.72 1.43 -11.86
C PHE A 105 -9.89 0.63 -12.42
N THR A 106 -9.55 -0.40 -13.19
CA THR A 106 -10.47 -1.41 -13.69
C THR A 106 -9.88 -2.80 -13.52
N PRO A 107 -10.67 -3.88 -13.42
CA PRO A 107 -10.19 -5.26 -13.28
C PRO A 107 -9.32 -5.78 -14.45
N GLY A 108 -9.19 -5.01 -15.53
CA GLY A 108 -8.28 -5.29 -16.63
C GLY A 108 -6.80 -5.07 -16.28
N VAL A 109 -6.55 -4.23 -15.28
CA VAL A 109 -5.21 -3.86 -14.79
C VAL A 109 -4.91 -4.59 -13.49
N HIS A 110 -3.63 -4.97 -13.28
CA HIS A 110 -3.21 -5.54 -12.00
C HIS A 110 -3.28 -4.46 -10.90
N PRO A 111 -3.89 -4.72 -9.73
CA PRO A 111 -4.06 -3.68 -8.70
C PRO A 111 -2.74 -3.32 -8.01
N GLY A 112 -1.77 -4.23 -7.96
CA GLY A 112 -0.44 -3.97 -7.39
C GLY A 112 0.31 -2.91 -8.20
N GLY A 113 0.73 -1.84 -7.53
CA GLY A 113 1.41 -0.71 -8.18
C GLY A 113 0.48 0.26 -8.90
N PHE A 114 -0.85 0.05 -8.89
CA PHE A 114 -1.79 1.03 -9.45
C PHE A 114 -1.83 2.31 -8.62
N VAL A 115 -1.95 2.18 -7.31
CA VAL A 115 -1.68 3.20 -6.29
C VAL A 115 -0.68 2.62 -5.31
N LEU A 116 0.44 3.31 -5.09
CA LEU A 116 1.46 2.90 -4.13
C LEU A 116 1.12 3.42 -2.74
N GLY A 117 1.32 2.58 -1.71
CA GLY A 117 0.96 2.88 -0.33
C GLY A 117 1.66 4.11 0.25
N CYS A 118 2.84 4.46 -0.30
CA CYS A 118 3.60 5.67 0.07
C CYS A 118 3.03 6.97 -0.54
N ASN A 119 2.01 6.89 -1.38
CA ASN A 119 1.29 8.06 -1.93
C ASN A 119 -0.18 7.71 -2.14
N MET A 120 -0.84 7.29 -1.08
CA MET A 120 -2.25 6.93 -1.10
C MET A 120 -3.06 7.91 -0.25
N THR A 121 -4.16 8.42 -0.82
CA THR A 121 -5.01 9.42 -0.17
C THR A 121 -6.48 9.05 -0.26
N MET A 122 -7.27 9.44 0.74
CA MET A 122 -8.73 9.28 0.72
C MET A 122 -9.37 10.13 1.81
N GLN A 123 -10.66 10.35 1.71
CA GLN A 123 -11.42 10.95 2.83
C GLN A 123 -11.51 9.98 4.01
N SER A 124 -11.57 10.50 5.23
CA SER A 124 -11.68 9.71 6.46
C SER A 124 -12.94 8.83 6.47
N GLU A 125 -14.06 9.31 5.92
CA GLU A 125 -15.28 8.53 5.76
C GLU A 125 -15.14 7.36 4.78
N VAL A 126 -14.32 7.53 3.73
CA VAL A 126 -13.97 6.46 2.78
C VAL A 126 -13.12 5.40 3.48
N ALA A 127 -12.12 5.83 4.23
CA ALA A 127 -11.29 4.94 5.03
C ALA A 127 -12.11 4.15 6.06
N ALA A 128 -13.04 4.81 6.75
CA ALA A 128 -13.97 4.16 7.69
C ALA A 128 -14.83 3.09 7.00
N ARG A 129 -15.29 3.35 5.77
CA ARG A 129 -16.11 2.39 5.00
C ARG A 129 -15.30 1.19 4.50
N ILE A 130 -14.03 1.39 4.09
CA ILE A 130 -13.15 0.29 3.64
C ILE A 130 -12.69 -0.54 4.84
N GLY A 131 -12.46 0.10 5.99
CA GLY A 131 -11.99 -0.52 7.22
C GLY A 131 -10.46 -0.51 7.36
N ARG A 132 -9.97 -1.35 8.28
CA ARG A 132 -8.55 -1.45 8.62
C ARG A 132 -7.73 -2.13 7.51
N PHE A 133 -6.44 -1.85 7.45
CA PHE A 133 -5.49 -2.68 6.71
C PHE A 133 -5.44 -4.09 7.34
N ASP A 134 -5.32 -5.12 6.50
CA ASP A 134 -5.15 -6.50 6.96
C ASP A 134 -3.72 -6.70 7.48
N GLU A 135 -3.58 -6.85 8.78
CA GLU A 135 -2.32 -6.93 9.51
C GLU A 135 -1.50 -8.20 9.20
N ARG A 136 -2.03 -9.12 8.40
CA ARG A 136 -1.28 -10.28 7.89
C ARG A 136 -0.42 -9.92 6.67
N PHE A 137 -0.74 -8.81 5.98
CA PHE A 137 -0.05 -8.29 4.80
C PHE A 137 0.88 -7.12 5.17
N GLY A 138 1.81 -6.81 4.27
CA GLY A 138 2.73 -5.69 4.41
C GLY A 138 4.11 -6.06 4.91
N ALA A 139 5.03 -5.13 4.82
CA ALA A 139 6.39 -5.29 5.34
C ALA A 139 6.35 -5.63 6.83
N GLY A 140 7.17 -6.60 7.25
CA GLY A 140 7.20 -7.10 8.64
C GLY A 140 6.09 -8.09 8.99
N ALA A 141 5.11 -8.33 8.13
CA ALA A 141 4.01 -9.26 8.36
C ALA A 141 4.25 -10.64 7.71
N PRO A 142 3.50 -11.70 8.08
CA PRO A 142 3.68 -13.04 7.52
C PRO A 142 3.54 -13.13 6.00
N LEU A 143 2.71 -12.29 5.39
CA LEU A 143 2.48 -12.26 3.94
C LEU A 143 3.34 -11.20 3.23
N GLN A 144 4.19 -10.47 3.94
CA GLN A 144 5.31 -9.63 3.51
C GLN A 144 4.97 -8.38 2.69
N SER A 145 3.85 -8.34 1.99
CA SER A 145 3.48 -7.20 1.12
C SER A 145 1.98 -7.21 0.79
N ALA A 146 1.55 -6.32 -0.11
CA ALA A 146 0.20 -6.22 -0.67
C ALA A 146 -0.89 -5.74 0.30
N GLU A 147 -0.56 -5.09 1.40
CA GLU A 147 -1.52 -4.47 2.33
C GLU A 147 -2.27 -3.30 1.67
N ASP A 148 -1.58 -2.50 0.88
CA ASP A 148 -2.14 -1.42 0.07
C ASP A 148 -2.99 -1.97 -1.09
N THR A 149 -2.48 -2.97 -1.78
CA THR A 149 -3.19 -3.66 -2.87
C THR A 149 -4.49 -4.33 -2.37
N ASP A 150 -4.45 -4.98 -1.21
CA ASP A 150 -5.65 -5.51 -0.54
C ASP A 150 -6.67 -4.40 -0.25
N TYR A 151 -6.17 -3.26 0.21
CA TYR A 151 -7.00 -2.10 0.51
C TYR A 151 -7.72 -1.58 -0.74
N LEU A 152 -7.00 -1.47 -1.88
CA LEU A 152 -7.58 -1.07 -3.16
C LEU A 152 -8.61 -2.08 -3.68
N VAL A 153 -8.33 -3.37 -3.57
CA VAL A 153 -9.30 -4.42 -3.98
C VAL A 153 -10.58 -4.34 -3.16
N ARG A 154 -10.47 -4.10 -1.84
CA ARG A 154 -11.65 -3.90 -0.98
C ARG A 154 -12.41 -2.62 -1.30
N ALA A 155 -11.70 -1.52 -1.56
CA ALA A 155 -12.30 -0.26 -2.00
C ALA A 155 -13.13 -0.48 -3.28
N TYR A 156 -12.53 -1.10 -4.29
CA TYR A 156 -13.20 -1.40 -5.55
C TYR A 156 -14.42 -2.31 -5.36
N ALA A 157 -14.32 -3.36 -4.54
CA ALA A 157 -15.43 -4.26 -4.24
C ALA A 157 -16.61 -3.57 -3.54
N LEU A 158 -16.36 -2.46 -2.83
CA LEU A 158 -17.37 -1.60 -2.21
C LEU A 158 -17.94 -0.53 -3.17
N GLY A 159 -17.54 -0.55 -4.45
CA GLY A 159 -17.94 0.45 -5.44
C GLY A 159 -17.28 1.82 -5.23
N ILE A 160 -16.17 1.88 -4.49
CA ILE A 160 -15.38 3.09 -4.30
C ILE A 160 -14.39 3.19 -5.44
N PRO A 161 -14.41 4.27 -6.25
CA PRO A 161 -13.43 4.45 -7.31
C PRO A 161 -12.00 4.50 -6.77
N VAL A 162 -11.06 3.96 -7.54
CA VAL A 162 -9.63 4.06 -7.28
C VAL A 162 -8.99 4.78 -8.46
N GLU A 163 -8.33 5.89 -8.20
CA GLU A 163 -7.81 6.80 -9.21
C GLU A 163 -6.32 7.05 -9.03
N TYR A 164 -5.63 7.17 -10.13
CA TYR A 164 -4.27 7.69 -10.18
C TYR A 164 -4.30 9.09 -10.78
N VAL A 165 -3.65 10.05 -10.11
CA VAL A 165 -3.56 11.45 -10.54
C VAL A 165 -2.10 11.90 -10.53
N PRO A 166 -1.51 12.21 -11.70
CA PRO A 166 -0.05 12.40 -11.83
C PRO A 166 0.50 13.69 -11.22
N ASP A 167 -0.34 14.66 -10.86
CA ASP A 167 0.07 15.94 -10.28
C ASP A 167 0.44 15.81 -8.79
N MET A 168 -0.15 14.90 -8.03
CA MET A 168 0.25 14.63 -6.65
C MET A 168 1.56 13.80 -6.61
N THR A 169 2.69 14.46 -6.70
CA THR A 169 4.00 13.81 -6.81
C THR A 169 4.68 13.59 -5.46
N VAL A 170 5.20 12.39 -5.26
CA VAL A 170 6.06 12.00 -4.15
C VAL A 170 7.40 11.50 -4.70
N TYR A 171 8.50 11.84 -4.05
CA TYR A 171 9.84 11.36 -4.34
C TYR A 171 10.25 10.31 -3.30
N HIS A 172 10.51 9.09 -3.77
CA HIS A 172 10.80 7.93 -2.92
C HIS A 172 12.30 7.65 -2.87
N HIS A 173 12.90 7.81 -1.71
CA HIS A 173 14.33 7.64 -1.43
C HIS A 173 14.63 6.24 -0.90
N HIS A 174 14.18 5.21 -1.61
CA HIS A 174 14.26 3.82 -1.14
C HIS A 174 15.69 3.24 -1.05
N GLY A 175 16.70 3.90 -1.59
CA GLY A 175 18.13 3.58 -1.44
C GLY A 175 18.60 2.28 -2.12
N ARG A 176 17.75 1.60 -2.90
CA ARG A 176 18.07 0.29 -3.51
C ARG A 176 18.83 0.49 -4.81
N ARG A 177 20.09 0.02 -4.82
CA ARG A 177 21.01 0.17 -5.95
C ARG A 177 21.47 -1.15 -6.50
N GLU A 178 21.27 -2.24 -5.77
CA GLU A 178 21.69 -3.56 -6.18
C GLU A 178 20.51 -4.38 -6.71
N ARG A 179 20.75 -5.09 -7.79
CA ARG A 179 19.76 -5.98 -8.39
C ARG A 179 19.23 -7.03 -7.40
N ALA A 180 20.12 -7.58 -6.55
CA ALA A 180 19.74 -8.58 -5.55
C ALA A 180 18.70 -8.04 -4.54
N GLU A 181 18.71 -6.74 -4.23
CA GLU A 181 17.72 -6.09 -3.39
C GLU A 181 16.36 -6.05 -4.08
N ILE A 182 16.34 -5.69 -5.37
CA ILE A 182 15.12 -5.69 -6.18
C ILE A 182 14.55 -7.10 -6.32
N GLU A 183 15.38 -8.11 -6.56
CA GLU A 183 14.94 -9.51 -6.64
C GLU A 183 14.28 -9.98 -5.34
N ARG A 184 14.85 -9.65 -4.18
CA ARG A 184 14.26 -9.97 -2.86
C ARG A 184 12.92 -9.28 -2.68
N LEU A 185 12.84 -8.00 -2.99
CA LEU A 185 11.61 -7.21 -2.88
C LEU A 185 10.53 -7.73 -3.83
N HIS A 186 10.89 -8.05 -5.06
CA HIS A 186 9.98 -8.60 -6.06
C HIS A 186 9.42 -9.98 -5.65
N ARG A 187 10.23 -10.83 -5.01
CA ARG A 187 9.78 -12.10 -4.42
C ARG A 187 8.78 -11.86 -3.29
N SER A 188 9.03 -10.86 -2.43
CA SER A 188 8.12 -10.45 -1.37
C SER A 188 6.77 -9.98 -1.94
N TYR A 189 6.79 -9.14 -2.97
CA TYR A 189 5.58 -8.68 -3.66
C TYR A 189 4.79 -9.83 -4.30
N SER A 190 5.50 -10.74 -4.96
CA SER A 190 4.87 -11.91 -5.57
C SER A 190 4.22 -12.82 -4.51
N LEU A 191 4.83 -12.98 -3.35
CA LEU A 191 4.24 -13.75 -2.24
C LEU A 191 2.94 -13.10 -1.74
N GLY A 192 2.95 -11.78 -1.50
CA GLY A 192 1.75 -11.03 -1.11
C GLY A 192 0.64 -11.11 -2.16
N ASN A 193 0.99 -11.00 -3.45
CA ASN A 193 0.04 -11.11 -4.56
C ASN A 193 -0.65 -12.49 -4.61
N GLY A 194 0.08 -13.58 -4.38
CA GLY A 194 -0.49 -14.91 -4.30
C GLY A 194 -1.46 -15.09 -3.14
N ALA A 195 -1.11 -14.56 -1.97
CA ALA A 195 -1.98 -14.52 -0.81
C ALA A 195 -3.25 -13.70 -1.06
N LEU A 196 -3.10 -12.53 -1.71
CA LEU A 196 -4.19 -11.64 -2.11
C LEU A 196 -5.16 -12.34 -3.07
N CYS A 197 -4.63 -13.04 -4.07
CA CYS A 197 -5.42 -13.79 -5.05
C CYS A 197 -6.32 -14.82 -4.35
N LEU A 198 -5.76 -15.60 -3.41
CA LEU A 198 -6.54 -16.59 -2.66
C LEU A 198 -7.54 -15.94 -1.71
N LYS A 199 -7.16 -14.88 -0.99
CA LYS A 199 -8.04 -14.14 -0.08
C LYS A 199 -9.31 -13.65 -0.80
N HIS A 200 -9.14 -13.14 -2.01
CA HIS A 200 -10.22 -12.52 -2.77
C HIS A 200 -10.80 -13.40 -3.88
N LEU A 201 -10.47 -14.70 -3.90
CA LEU A 201 -10.86 -15.63 -4.95
C LEU A 201 -12.37 -15.60 -5.26
N VAL A 202 -13.21 -15.47 -4.23
CA VAL A 202 -14.69 -15.44 -4.40
C VAL A 202 -15.19 -14.03 -4.71
N LYS A 203 -14.65 -12.99 -4.03
CA LYS A 203 -15.16 -11.61 -4.14
C LYS A 203 -14.58 -10.83 -5.32
N ALA A 204 -13.38 -11.21 -5.79
CA ALA A 204 -12.70 -10.58 -6.91
C ALA A 204 -12.02 -11.64 -7.80
N PRO A 205 -12.80 -12.56 -8.43
CA PRO A 205 -12.26 -13.67 -9.22
C PRO A 205 -11.42 -13.20 -10.40
N TRP A 206 -11.58 -11.96 -10.84
CA TRP A 206 -10.76 -11.35 -11.89
C TRP A 206 -9.26 -11.30 -11.56
N LEU A 207 -8.87 -11.34 -10.26
CA LEU A 207 -7.47 -11.43 -9.84
C LEU A 207 -6.77 -12.70 -10.36
N VAL A 208 -7.50 -13.80 -10.48
CA VAL A 208 -6.97 -15.08 -11.00
C VAL A 208 -6.45 -14.94 -12.42
N LYS A 209 -7.06 -14.08 -13.22
CA LYS A 209 -6.61 -13.79 -14.59
C LYS A 209 -5.14 -13.34 -14.61
N HIS A 210 -4.71 -12.52 -13.68
CA HIS A 210 -3.32 -12.04 -13.62
C HIS A 210 -2.35 -13.16 -13.27
N PHE A 211 -2.75 -14.10 -12.41
CA PHE A 211 -1.97 -15.31 -12.15
C PHE A 211 -1.83 -16.18 -13.40
N PHE A 212 -2.92 -16.42 -14.14
CA PHE A 212 -2.88 -17.15 -15.40
C PHE A 212 -1.95 -16.50 -16.43
N TRP A 213 -1.99 -15.17 -16.56
CA TRP A 213 -1.07 -14.44 -17.43
C TRP A 213 0.39 -14.63 -17.02
N THR A 214 0.67 -14.62 -15.71
CA THR A 214 2.03 -14.85 -15.19
C THR A 214 2.50 -16.28 -15.53
N VAL A 215 1.66 -17.29 -15.33
CA VAL A 215 1.99 -18.69 -15.70
C VAL A 215 2.25 -18.82 -17.20
N ARG A 216 1.35 -18.27 -18.03
CA ARG A 216 1.52 -18.27 -19.49
C ARG A 216 2.84 -17.59 -19.92
N SER A 217 3.16 -16.46 -19.30
CA SER A 217 4.40 -15.73 -19.59
C SER A 217 5.64 -16.50 -19.13
N ALA A 218 5.59 -17.19 -18.00
CA ALA A 218 6.67 -18.07 -17.53
C ALA A 218 6.92 -19.23 -18.51
N MET A 219 5.83 -19.85 -19.02
CA MET A 219 5.95 -20.89 -20.05
C MET A 219 6.53 -20.32 -21.35
N ALA A 220 6.09 -19.15 -21.80
CA ALA A 220 6.63 -18.50 -22.98
C ALA A 220 8.11 -18.16 -22.82
N GLU A 221 8.54 -17.67 -21.64
CA GLU A 221 9.95 -17.37 -21.32
C GLU A 221 10.82 -18.63 -21.45
N THR A 222 10.30 -19.82 -21.07
CA THR A 222 11.02 -21.09 -21.23
C THR A 222 11.25 -21.42 -22.71
N LEU A 223 10.40 -20.92 -23.60
CA LEU A 223 10.47 -21.09 -25.06
C LEU A 223 11.03 -19.84 -25.78
N PHE A 224 11.97 -19.11 -25.13
CA PHE A 224 12.59 -17.89 -25.66
C PHE A 224 11.69 -16.64 -25.68
N GLY A 225 10.62 -16.62 -24.90
CA GLY A 225 9.81 -15.43 -24.67
C GLY A 225 10.52 -14.38 -23.81
N PRO A 226 9.97 -13.16 -23.72
CA PRO A 226 10.56 -12.08 -22.92
C PRO A 226 10.52 -12.38 -21.43
N ARG A 227 11.54 -11.90 -20.70
CA ARG A 227 11.54 -11.88 -19.23
C ARG A 227 10.49 -10.91 -18.70
N PHE A 228 10.16 -11.03 -17.41
CA PHE A 228 9.23 -10.12 -16.74
C PHE A 228 9.74 -8.67 -16.79
N ASP A 229 11.00 -8.46 -16.46
CA ASP A 229 11.70 -7.20 -16.64
C ASP A 229 13.07 -7.49 -17.25
N PRO A 230 13.28 -7.19 -18.54
CA PRO A 230 14.54 -7.43 -19.22
C PRO A 230 15.69 -6.56 -18.68
N ASP A 231 15.41 -5.32 -18.27
CA ASP A 231 16.42 -4.38 -17.77
C ASP A 231 16.94 -4.82 -16.41
N LEU A 232 16.05 -5.18 -15.51
CA LEU A 232 16.36 -5.73 -14.21
C LEU A 232 16.63 -7.23 -14.24
N GLN A 233 16.51 -7.87 -15.41
CA GLN A 233 16.71 -9.31 -15.60
C GLN A 233 15.81 -10.20 -14.74
N LEU A 234 14.60 -9.74 -14.38
CA LEU A 234 13.66 -10.50 -13.59
C LEU A 234 12.91 -11.53 -14.44
N SER A 235 12.75 -12.75 -13.91
CA SER A 235 12.06 -13.86 -14.57
C SER A 235 10.65 -14.06 -14.03
N HIS A 236 9.74 -14.61 -14.86
CA HIS A 236 8.37 -14.93 -14.44
C HIS A 236 8.29 -16.17 -13.52
N TRP A 237 9.22 -17.14 -13.60
CA TRP A 237 9.14 -18.36 -12.78
C TRP A 237 9.20 -18.11 -11.27
N PRO A 238 10.12 -17.27 -10.75
CA PRO A 238 10.09 -16.89 -9.33
C PRO A 238 8.77 -16.25 -8.90
N ILE A 239 8.11 -15.48 -9.81
CA ILE A 239 6.81 -14.89 -9.54
C ILE A 239 5.76 -15.99 -9.33
N VAL A 240 5.67 -16.96 -10.26
CA VAL A 240 4.73 -18.10 -10.15
C VAL A 240 4.92 -18.84 -8.83
N LEU A 241 6.18 -19.22 -8.52
CA LEU A 241 6.49 -19.97 -7.29
C LEU A 241 6.15 -19.19 -6.02
N MET A 242 6.46 -17.89 -5.99
CA MET A 242 6.13 -17.06 -4.84
C MET A 242 4.64 -16.81 -4.70
N ASN A 243 3.88 -16.66 -5.80
CA ASN A 243 2.43 -16.58 -5.74
C ASN A 243 1.81 -17.85 -5.14
N LEU A 244 2.26 -19.04 -5.56
CA LEU A 244 1.80 -20.31 -4.99
C LEU A 244 2.16 -20.43 -3.50
N THR A 245 3.37 -20.01 -3.13
CA THR A 245 3.82 -19.98 -1.74
C THR A 245 2.96 -19.04 -0.90
N GLY A 246 2.66 -17.86 -1.40
CA GLY A 246 1.81 -16.87 -0.75
C GLY A 246 0.39 -17.38 -0.53
N ALA A 247 -0.21 -18.00 -1.55
CA ALA A 247 -1.52 -18.63 -1.44
C ALA A 247 -1.51 -19.73 -0.36
N ALA A 248 -0.51 -20.61 -0.36
CA ALA A 248 -0.38 -21.65 0.65
C ALA A 248 -0.20 -21.09 2.08
N ARG A 249 0.59 -20.02 2.24
CA ARG A 249 0.74 -19.32 3.54
C ARG A 249 -0.57 -18.70 4.00
N PHE A 250 -1.29 -18.05 3.11
CA PHE A 250 -2.61 -17.48 3.43
C PHE A 250 -3.58 -18.60 3.89
N ALA A 251 -3.67 -19.71 3.15
CA ALA A 251 -4.51 -20.84 3.52
C ALA A 251 -4.17 -21.37 4.93
N ARG A 252 -2.88 -21.51 5.26
CA ARG A 252 -2.44 -21.94 6.60
C ARG A 252 -2.86 -20.97 7.69
N LEU A 253 -2.70 -19.66 7.47
CA LEU A 253 -3.10 -18.63 8.42
C LEU A 253 -4.62 -18.62 8.62
N TRP A 254 -5.38 -18.83 7.55
CA TRP A 254 -6.84 -18.92 7.59
C TRP A 254 -7.31 -20.14 8.38
N LEU A 255 -6.73 -21.34 8.12
CA LEU A 255 -7.04 -22.58 8.84
C LEU A 255 -6.63 -22.53 10.32
N ALA A 256 -5.56 -21.80 10.65
CA ALA A 256 -5.12 -21.62 12.03
C ALA A 256 -6.00 -20.66 12.84
N GLY A 257 -7.14 -20.20 12.29
CA GLY A 257 -8.06 -19.32 13.00
C GLY A 257 -7.51 -17.91 13.26
N ARG A 258 -6.43 -17.52 12.60
CA ARG A 258 -5.95 -16.12 12.61
C ARG A 258 -6.89 -15.28 11.75
N ALA A 259 -8.14 -15.17 12.25
CA ALA A 259 -9.17 -14.32 11.67
C ALA A 259 -8.63 -12.88 11.60
N MET A 260 -9.02 -12.18 10.54
CA MET A 260 -8.89 -10.73 10.53
C MET A 260 -9.68 -10.13 11.70
N PRO A 261 -9.15 -9.10 12.33
CA PRO A 261 -9.99 -8.08 12.94
C PRO A 261 -10.69 -7.33 11.78
N THR A 262 -11.81 -7.84 11.33
CA THR A 262 -12.48 -7.35 10.10
C THR A 262 -13.34 -6.13 10.35
N GLU A 263 -13.48 -5.70 11.59
CA GLU A 263 -14.38 -4.59 11.92
C GLU A 263 -13.58 -3.47 12.55
N LEU A 264 -13.62 -2.32 11.90
CA LEU A 264 -13.55 -1.07 12.65
C LEU A 264 -14.72 -1.11 13.63
N PRO A 265 -14.56 -0.67 14.90
CA PRO A 265 -15.71 -0.35 15.72
C PRO A 265 -16.62 0.54 14.90
N GLU A 266 -17.92 0.24 14.91
CA GLU A 266 -18.92 0.95 14.10
C GLU A 266 -18.68 2.46 14.14
N VAL A 267 -18.68 3.09 12.97
CA VAL A 267 -18.49 4.54 12.82
C VAL A 267 -19.42 5.34 13.75
N GLY A 268 -20.55 4.75 14.16
CA GLY A 268 -21.48 5.27 15.14
C GLY A 268 -20.88 5.51 16.54
N GLU A 269 -19.96 4.67 17.01
CA GLU A 269 -19.33 4.89 18.32
C GLU A 269 -18.24 5.98 18.30
N ALA A 270 -17.50 6.11 17.20
CA ALA A 270 -16.49 7.15 17.07
C ALA A 270 -17.13 8.54 16.88
N VAL A 271 -18.18 8.65 16.10
CA VAL A 271 -18.93 9.90 15.89
C VAL A 271 -19.70 10.28 17.16
N SER A 272 -20.35 9.32 17.86
CA SER A 272 -21.09 9.59 19.09
C SER A 272 -20.21 9.96 20.29
N ARG A 273 -18.91 9.59 20.29
CA ARG A 273 -17.94 10.06 21.29
C ARG A 273 -17.45 11.48 21.01
N LEU A 274 -17.47 11.91 19.74
CA LEU A 274 -17.12 13.28 19.35
C LEU A 274 -18.26 14.27 19.59
N GLU A 275 -19.52 13.80 19.54
CA GLU A 275 -20.71 14.61 19.84
C GLU A 275 -20.99 14.72 21.35
N ARG A 276 -20.48 13.80 22.16
CA ARG A 276 -20.50 13.87 23.63
C ARG A 276 -19.14 14.39 24.11
N GLY A 277 -18.90 15.70 23.94
CA GLY A 277 -17.77 16.39 24.53
C GLY A 277 -17.72 16.24 26.06
N PRO A 278 -16.57 16.59 26.68
CA PRO A 278 -16.32 16.37 28.11
C PRO A 278 -17.33 17.10 28.99
#